data_ca3a415a0ec7641d5ee7a667f6c8432b
#
_entry.id   ca3a415a0ec7641d5ee7a667f6c8432b
#
_cell.length_a   1.000
_cell.length_b   1.000
_cell.length_c   1.000
_cell.angle_alpha   90.00
_cell.angle_beta   90.00
_cell.angle_gamma   90.00
#
_symmetry.space_group_name_H-M   'P 1'
#
loop_
_entity.id
_entity.type
_entity.pdbx_description
1 polymer ?
#
loop_
_entity_poly.entity_id
_entity_poly.type
_entity_poly.pdbx_seq_one_letter_code
_entity_poly.pdbx_strand_id
1 'polypeptide(L)'
;NLGVGVYYDEEGRLPLLGSVLKAEEARAKAPSARPYLPMDGLPAYNKAVQRLLFGADSAAVAADRVATIQSIGGSGALRVGAEFIKQYFPQSKVYVSKPTWGNHISIFEATGLEVGEYPYYDAATGGVAFDALIEKFNSLNKHDVVLLHPCCHNPTGVDLTPAQWD
;
A
#
# COMPACT_ATOMS: atom_id res chain seq x y z
N ASN A 1 -16.77 2.72 15.03
CA ASN A 1 -15.51 2.32 15.63
C ASN A 1 -14.44 2.26 14.54
N LEU A 2 -13.48 3.19 14.56
CA LEU A 2 -12.37 3.25 13.61
C LEU A 2 -11.09 2.56 14.14
N GLY A 3 -11.19 1.86 15.26
CA GLY A 3 -10.04 1.20 15.90
C GLY A 3 -9.65 -0.14 15.26
N VAL A 4 -10.47 -0.70 14.39
CA VAL A 4 -10.24 -2.00 13.75
C VAL A 4 -10.49 -1.88 12.26
N GLY A 5 -9.48 -2.20 11.44
CA GLY A 5 -9.57 -2.23 9.98
C GLY A 5 -10.20 -3.53 9.48
N VAL A 6 -11.51 -3.59 9.49
CA VAL A 6 -12.30 -4.75 9.02
C VAL A 6 -13.35 -4.27 8.04
N TYR A 7 -13.53 -5.01 6.93
CA TYR A 7 -14.62 -4.74 6.01
C TYR A 7 -15.94 -5.30 6.58
N TYR A 8 -16.96 -4.45 6.61
CA TYR A 8 -18.33 -4.83 6.96
C TYR A 8 -19.26 -4.62 5.76
N ASP A 9 -20.25 -5.50 5.61
CA ASP A 9 -21.33 -5.29 4.64
C ASP A 9 -22.31 -4.19 5.12
N GLU A 10 -23.32 -3.90 4.31
CA GLU A 10 -24.31 -2.86 4.62
C GLU A 10 -25.14 -3.17 5.86
N GLU A 11 -25.24 -4.44 6.24
CA GLU A 11 -25.90 -4.88 7.46
C GLU A 11 -24.94 -4.94 8.68
N GLY A 12 -23.71 -4.49 8.54
CA GLY A 12 -22.71 -4.46 9.60
C GLY A 12 -22.13 -5.82 9.96
N ARG A 13 -22.22 -6.81 9.08
CA ARG A 13 -21.67 -8.15 9.26
C ARG A 13 -20.35 -8.29 8.54
N LEU A 14 -19.48 -9.15 9.06
CA LEU A 14 -18.24 -9.55 8.38
C LEU A 14 -18.56 -10.62 7.32
N PRO A 15 -18.56 -10.30 6.01
CA PRO A 15 -18.93 -11.27 5.00
C PRO A 15 -17.80 -12.26 4.70
N LEU A 16 -18.16 -13.51 4.44
CA LEU A 16 -17.29 -14.45 3.78
C LEU A 16 -17.37 -14.23 2.27
N LEU A 17 -16.29 -13.70 1.69
CA LEU A 17 -16.24 -13.41 0.26
C LEU A 17 -16.33 -14.70 -0.57
N GLY A 18 -17.21 -14.74 -1.56
CA GLY A 18 -17.41 -15.92 -2.40
C GLY A 18 -16.16 -16.34 -3.18
N SER A 19 -15.28 -15.42 -3.53
CA SER A 19 -13.98 -15.73 -4.15
C SER A 19 -13.03 -16.44 -3.18
N VAL A 20 -13.02 -16.05 -1.91
CA VAL A 20 -12.22 -16.69 -0.86
C VAL A 20 -12.72 -18.10 -0.62
N LEU A 21 -14.02 -18.29 -0.43
CA LEU A 21 -14.63 -19.61 -0.25
C LEU A 21 -14.27 -20.57 -1.39
N LYS A 22 -14.41 -20.14 -2.64
CA LYS A 22 -14.04 -20.95 -3.81
C LYS A 22 -12.57 -21.30 -3.84
N ALA A 23 -11.69 -20.40 -3.44
CA ALA A 23 -10.25 -20.65 -3.38
C ALA A 23 -9.89 -21.67 -2.28
N GLU A 24 -10.50 -21.56 -1.11
CA GLU A 24 -10.34 -22.52 0.00
C GLU A 24 -10.82 -23.91 -0.39
N GLU A 25 -12.02 -24.02 -0.99
CA GLU A 25 -12.55 -25.30 -1.47
C GLU A 25 -11.66 -25.94 -2.54
N ALA A 26 -11.18 -25.15 -3.52
CA ALA A 26 -10.29 -25.64 -4.56
C ALA A 26 -8.99 -26.17 -3.96
N ARG A 27 -8.44 -25.45 -2.97
CA ARG A 27 -7.22 -25.86 -2.29
C ARG A 27 -7.42 -27.12 -1.43
N ALA A 28 -8.55 -27.27 -0.78
CA ALA A 28 -8.89 -28.46 0.00
C ALA A 28 -9.06 -29.70 -0.88
N LYS A 29 -9.61 -29.52 -2.09
CA LYS A 29 -9.79 -30.62 -3.08
C LYS A 29 -8.48 -31.04 -3.76
N ALA A 30 -7.48 -30.15 -3.81
CA ALA A 30 -6.17 -30.40 -4.43
C ALA A 30 -5.02 -30.08 -3.46
N PRO A 31 -4.85 -30.89 -2.39
CA PRO A 31 -3.78 -30.66 -1.43
C PRO A 31 -2.41 -30.83 -2.09
N SER A 32 -1.47 -29.98 -1.77
CA SER A 32 -0.10 -30.00 -2.27
C SER A 32 0.90 -29.77 -1.15
N ALA A 33 2.12 -30.23 -1.34
CA ALA A 33 3.23 -29.93 -0.45
C ALA A 33 3.44 -28.41 -0.33
N ARG A 34 3.93 -27.95 0.81
CA ARG A 34 4.23 -26.55 1.10
C ARG A 34 5.71 -26.39 1.41
N PRO A 35 6.56 -26.41 0.37
CA PRO A 35 7.99 -26.16 0.54
C PRO A 35 8.24 -24.69 0.88
N TYR A 36 9.51 -24.37 1.15
CA TYR A 36 9.94 -22.97 1.17
C TYR A 36 9.65 -22.31 -0.17
N LEU A 37 9.17 -21.07 -0.12
CA LEU A 37 8.99 -20.26 -1.30
C LEU A 37 10.33 -19.64 -1.75
N PRO A 38 10.46 -19.23 -3.02
CA PRO A 38 11.50 -18.30 -3.45
C PRO A 38 11.48 -17.02 -2.59
N MET A 39 12.61 -16.30 -2.53
CA MET A 39 12.73 -15.08 -1.71
C MET A 39 11.75 -13.98 -2.13
N ASP A 40 11.37 -13.92 -3.40
CA ASP A 40 10.37 -13.00 -3.95
C ASP A 40 8.93 -13.51 -3.83
N GLY A 41 8.73 -14.72 -3.29
CA GLY A 41 7.42 -15.29 -3.05
C GLY A 41 6.94 -16.27 -4.14
N LEU A 42 5.63 -16.51 -4.15
CA LEU A 42 5.00 -17.43 -5.10
C LEU A 42 4.83 -16.74 -6.47
N PRO A 43 5.47 -17.27 -7.56
CA PRO A 43 5.41 -16.59 -8.87
C PRO A 43 3.98 -16.40 -9.40
N ALA A 44 3.09 -17.35 -9.16
CA ALA A 44 1.69 -17.25 -9.58
C ALA A 44 0.94 -16.13 -8.83
N TYR A 45 1.25 -15.92 -7.54
CA TYR A 45 0.72 -14.82 -6.75
C TYR A 45 1.24 -13.47 -7.27
N ASN A 46 2.55 -13.34 -7.48
CA ASN A 46 3.16 -12.11 -7.96
C ASN A 46 2.56 -11.67 -9.31
N LYS A 47 2.38 -12.61 -10.25
CA LYS A 47 1.72 -12.32 -11.55
C LYS A 47 0.26 -11.92 -11.39
N ALA A 48 -0.49 -12.57 -10.49
CA ALA A 48 -1.89 -12.24 -10.26
C ALA A 48 -2.03 -10.83 -9.67
N VAL A 49 -1.17 -10.46 -8.71
CA VAL A 49 -1.14 -9.12 -8.09
C VAL A 49 -0.78 -8.03 -9.11
N GLN A 50 0.21 -8.28 -9.99
CA GLN A 50 0.56 -7.34 -11.07
C GLN A 50 -0.64 -7.06 -11.97
N ARG A 51 -1.34 -8.10 -12.40
CA ARG A 51 -2.53 -7.95 -13.26
C ARG A 51 -3.69 -7.26 -12.54
N LEU A 52 -3.86 -7.50 -11.25
CA LEU A 52 -4.89 -6.84 -10.44
C LEU A 52 -4.63 -5.34 -10.29
N LEU A 53 -3.38 -4.95 -10.02
CA LEU A 53 -3.02 -3.55 -9.77
C LEU A 53 -2.89 -2.72 -11.04
N PHE A 54 -2.27 -3.27 -12.08
CA PHE A 54 -1.91 -2.53 -13.29
C PHE A 54 -2.83 -2.83 -14.49
N GLY A 55 -3.74 -3.79 -14.36
CA GLY A 55 -4.57 -4.27 -15.46
C GLY A 55 -3.87 -5.35 -16.31
N ALA A 56 -4.71 -6.12 -17.02
CA ALA A 56 -4.24 -7.24 -17.83
C ALA A 56 -3.37 -6.79 -19.02
N ASP A 57 -3.63 -5.59 -19.56
CA ASP A 57 -3.01 -5.04 -20.76
C ASP A 57 -1.95 -3.97 -20.45
N SER A 58 -1.45 -3.95 -19.20
CA SER A 58 -0.43 -2.98 -18.80
C SER A 58 0.86 -3.11 -19.59
N ALA A 59 1.26 -2.04 -20.27
CA ALA A 59 2.53 -1.97 -20.98
C ALA A 59 3.74 -2.14 -20.06
N ALA A 60 3.65 -1.71 -18.81
CA ALA A 60 4.73 -1.88 -17.82
C ALA A 60 4.92 -3.34 -17.45
N VAL A 61 3.81 -4.08 -17.26
CA VAL A 61 3.85 -5.53 -16.97
C VAL A 61 4.33 -6.31 -18.19
N ALA A 62 3.82 -5.98 -19.38
CA ALA A 62 4.22 -6.64 -20.63
C ALA A 62 5.72 -6.43 -20.96
N ALA A 63 6.29 -5.30 -20.58
CA ALA A 63 7.69 -4.96 -20.77
C ALA A 63 8.60 -5.41 -19.62
N ASP A 64 8.10 -6.25 -18.69
CA ASP A 64 8.83 -6.76 -17.51
C ASP A 64 9.44 -5.65 -16.64
N ARG A 65 8.73 -4.52 -16.51
CA ARG A 65 9.17 -3.35 -15.73
C ARG A 65 8.60 -3.31 -14.31
N VAL A 66 7.94 -4.38 -13.87
CA VAL A 66 7.30 -4.48 -12.57
C VAL A 66 7.95 -5.60 -11.76
N ALA A 67 8.74 -5.25 -10.77
CA ALA A 67 9.20 -6.19 -9.75
C ALA A 67 8.13 -6.36 -8.67
N THR A 68 7.91 -7.59 -8.23
CA THR A 68 6.92 -7.90 -7.18
C THR A 68 7.51 -8.86 -6.18
N ILE A 69 7.38 -8.53 -4.91
CA ILE A 69 7.85 -9.35 -3.79
C ILE A 69 6.66 -9.63 -2.86
N GLN A 70 6.37 -10.89 -2.65
CA GLN A 70 5.39 -11.33 -1.66
C GLN A 70 5.98 -11.20 -0.26
N SER A 71 5.21 -10.60 0.66
CA SER A 71 5.63 -10.44 2.06
C SER A 71 4.50 -10.78 3.03
N ILE A 72 4.76 -10.66 4.34
CA ILE A 72 3.79 -10.96 5.39
C ILE A 72 2.88 -9.74 5.58
N GLY A 73 1.82 -9.69 4.78
CA GLY A 73 0.83 -8.61 4.82
C GLY A 73 1.40 -7.22 4.51
N GLY A 74 0.60 -6.18 4.72
CA GLY A 74 0.97 -4.79 4.45
C GLY A 74 2.14 -4.29 5.30
N SER A 75 2.19 -4.65 6.58
CA SER A 75 3.29 -4.26 7.48
C SER A 75 4.63 -4.86 7.04
N GLY A 76 4.63 -6.13 6.62
CA GLY A 76 5.82 -6.76 6.06
C GLY A 76 6.25 -6.11 4.74
N ALA A 77 5.30 -5.76 3.87
CA ALA A 77 5.59 -5.06 2.61
C ALA A 77 6.22 -3.69 2.85
N LEU A 78 5.65 -2.91 3.77
CA LEU A 78 6.19 -1.61 4.17
C LEU A 78 7.61 -1.74 4.75
N ARG A 79 7.86 -2.76 5.57
CA ARG A 79 9.20 -3.00 6.12
C ARG A 79 10.21 -3.34 5.04
N VAL A 80 9.87 -4.21 4.10
CA VAL A 80 10.76 -4.53 2.96
C VAL A 80 11.06 -3.29 2.13
N GLY A 81 10.04 -2.46 1.84
CA GLY A 81 10.22 -1.19 1.14
C GLY A 81 11.10 -0.21 1.92
N ALA A 82 10.91 -0.09 3.23
CA ALA A 82 11.70 0.78 4.10
C ALA A 82 13.18 0.36 4.14
N GLU A 83 13.46 -0.94 4.27
CA GLU A 83 14.83 -1.47 4.22
C GLU A 83 15.49 -1.21 2.86
N PHE A 84 14.74 -1.39 1.76
CA PHE A 84 15.24 -1.07 0.42
C PHE A 84 15.61 0.42 0.30
N ILE A 85 14.74 1.31 0.75
CA ILE A 85 15.02 2.75 0.74
C ILE A 85 16.25 3.06 1.59
N LYS A 86 16.32 2.51 2.81
CA LYS A 86 17.47 2.74 3.69
C LYS A 86 18.78 2.27 3.10
N GLN A 87 18.77 1.12 2.42
CA GLN A 87 19.98 0.54 1.85
C GLN A 87 20.48 1.30 0.61
N TYR A 88 19.56 1.69 -0.29
CA TYR A 88 19.95 2.26 -1.59
C TYR A 88 19.84 3.78 -1.66
N PHE A 89 19.04 4.37 -0.76
CA PHE A 89 18.80 5.81 -0.67
C PHE A 89 18.90 6.30 0.78
N PRO A 90 20.01 6.09 1.47
CA PRO A 90 20.13 6.27 2.93
C PRO A 90 19.90 7.71 3.42
N GLN A 91 19.98 8.69 2.51
CA GLN A 91 19.74 10.11 2.81
C GLN A 91 18.30 10.55 2.56
N SER A 92 17.47 9.66 2.03
CA SER A 92 16.05 9.97 1.78
C SER A 92 15.28 10.18 3.07
N LYS A 93 14.41 11.17 3.06
CA LYS A 93 13.38 11.35 4.05
C LYS A 93 12.06 10.80 3.51
N VAL A 94 11.28 10.12 4.35
CA VAL A 94 9.98 9.58 3.97
C VAL A 94 8.89 10.50 4.48
N TYR A 95 8.00 10.90 3.60
CA TYR A 95 6.85 11.74 3.95
C TYR A 95 5.57 10.93 3.94
N VAL A 96 4.80 11.05 5.02
CA VAL A 96 3.50 10.40 5.21
C VAL A 96 2.40 11.44 5.32
N SER A 97 1.17 11.05 5.04
CA SER A 97 0.02 11.95 5.16
C SER A 97 -0.24 12.38 6.61
N LYS A 98 -0.80 13.56 6.79
CA LYS A 98 -1.29 14.04 8.08
C LYS A 98 -2.82 14.16 8.04
N PRO A 99 -3.57 13.30 8.79
CA PRO A 99 -3.11 12.15 9.57
C PRO A 99 -2.71 10.94 8.71
N THR A 100 -2.08 9.95 9.33
CA THR A 100 -1.78 8.64 8.73
C THR A 100 -1.97 7.53 9.76
N TRP A 101 -1.97 6.27 9.30
CA TRP A 101 -1.90 5.13 10.20
C TRP A 101 -0.56 5.11 10.95
N GLY A 102 -0.63 5.07 12.30
CA GLY A 102 0.56 5.23 13.14
C GLY A 102 1.70 4.25 12.84
N ASN A 103 1.38 3.03 12.37
CA ASN A 103 2.42 2.06 12.00
C ASN A 103 3.25 2.48 10.77
N HIS A 104 2.76 3.35 9.89
CA HIS A 104 3.58 3.89 8.82
C HIS A 104 4.82 4.58 9.38
N ILE A 105 4.61 5.47 10.35
CA ILE A 105 5.70 6.20 11.02
C ILE A 105 6.64 5.21 11.71
N SER A 106 6.11 4.34 12.57
CA SER A 106 6.91 3.41 13.36
C SER A 106 7.75 2.45 12.50
N ILE A 107 7.22 2.00 11.35
CA ILE A 107 7.93 1.08 10.46
C ILE A 107 9.13 1.78 9.81
N PHE A 108 8.95 3.01 9.29
CA PHE A 108 10.05 3.75 8.67
C PHE A 108 11.10 4.19 9.68
N GLU A 109 10.70 4.72 10.84
CA GLU A 109 11.62 5.10 11.91
C GLU A 109 12.44 3.90 12.43
N ALA A 110 11.81 2.72 12.53
CA ALA A 110 12.50 1.50 12.98
C ALA A 110 13.61 1.02 12.01
N THR A 111 13.64 1.53 10.76
CA THR A 111 14.75 1.31 9.82
C THR A 111 15.81 2.42 9.88
N GLY A 112 15.61 3.42 10.72
CA GLY A 112 16.48 4.59 10.82
C GLY A 112 16.29 5.61 9.68
N LEU A 113 15.15 5.60 9.03
CA LEU A 113 14.74 6.65 8.09
C LEU A 113 14.11 7.83 8.86
N GLU A 114 14.40 9.03 8.42
CA GLU A 114 13.70 10.22 8.92
C GLU A 114 12.29 10.28 8.32
N VAL A 115 11.27 10.53 9.16
CA VAL A 115 9.89 10.65 8.72
C VAL A 115 9.42 12.08 8.85
N GLY A 116 8.81 12.62 7.79
CA GLY A 116 8.12 13.88 7.76
C GLY A 116 6.65 13.71 7.43
N GLU A 117 5.90 14.80 7.50
CA GLU A 117 4.48 14.80 7.18
C GLU A 117 4.19 15.74 5.99
N TYR A 118 3.12 15.41 5.25
CA TYR A 118 2.50 16.33 4.29
C TYR A 118 1.04 16.54 4.61
N PRO A 119 0.48 17.76 4.36
CA PRO A 119 -0.94 18.02 4.56
C PRO A 119 -1.79 17.10 3.69
N TYR A 120 -2.85 16.55 4.23
CA TYR A 120 -3.73 15.66 3.49
C TYR A 120 -5.20 15.95 3.74
N TYR A 121 -5.65 15.91 5.00
CA TYR A 121 -7.06 16.08 5.35
C TYR A 121 -7.38 17.53 5.70
N ASP A 122 -8.42 18.05 5.06
CA ASP A 122 -9.01 19.35 5.39
C ASP A 122 -10.30 19.15 6.21
N ALA A 123 -10.23 19.46 7.49
CA ALA A 123 -11.37 19.34 8.40
C ALA A 123 -12.51 20.33 8.11
N ALA A 124 -12.22 21.44 7.43
CA ALA A 124 -13.23 22.44 7.10
C ALA A 124 -14.15 21.99 5.96
N THR A 125 -13.59 21.29 4.98
CA THR A 125 -14.32 20.77 3.82
C THR A 125 -14.67 19.30 3.94
N GLY A 126 -14.03 18.56 4.85
CA GLY A 126 -14.10 17.12 4.93
C GLY A 126 -13.42 16.40 3.75
N GLY A 127 -12.62 17.12 2.99
CA GLY A 127 -11.95 16.66 1.77
C GLY A 127 -10.43 16.56 1.90
N VAL A 128 -9.74 16.50 0.75
CA VAL A 128 -8.29 16.54 0.68
C VAL A 128 -7.82 18.00 0.57
N ALA A 129 -6.85 18.40 1.39
CA ALA A 129 -6.15 19.69 1.30
C ALA A 129 -5.19 19.70 0.10
N PHE A 130 -5.75 19.56 -1.12
CA PHE A 130 -4.99 19.25 -2.33
C PHE A 130 -3.93 20.29 -2.68
N ASP A 131 -4.28 21.58 -2.63
CA ASP A 131 -3.32 22.64 -2.97
C ASP A 131 -2.14 22.67 -2.00
N ALA A 132 -2.39 22.50 -0.71
CA ALA A 132 -1.34 22.43 0.31
C ALA A 132 -0.47 21.16 0.18
N LEU A 133 -1.08 20.05 -0.26
CA LEU A 133 -0.36 18.80 -0.57
C LEU A 133 0.60 19.01 -1.74
N ILE A 134 0.13 19.62 -2.84
CA ILE A 134 0.96 19.91 -4.02
C ILE A 134 2.07 20.91 -3.69
N GLU A 135 1.77 21.97 -2.94
CA GLU A 135 2.78 22.91 -2.47
C GLU A 135 3.88 22.20 -1.67
N LYS A 136 3.47 21.31 -0.76
CA LYS A 136 4.43 20.50 0.00
C LYS A 136 5.27 19.62 -0.90
N PHE A 137 4.69 18.92 -1.87
CA PHE A 137 5.42 18.05 -2.78
C PHE A 137 6.45 18.83 -3.63
N ASN A 138 6.09 20.03 -4.08
CA ASN A 138 7.01 20.90 -4.81
C ASN A 138 8.20 21.40 -3.96
N SER A 139 8.10 21.33 -2.63
CA SER A 139 9.16 21.70 -1.69
C SER A 139 10.11 20.55 -1.32
N LEU A 140 9.83 19.32 -1.75
CA LEU A 140 10.63 18.16 -1.39
C LEU A 140 11.96 18.13 -2.13
N ASN A 141 12.96 17.48 -1.52
CA ASN A 141 14.23 17.28 -2.14
C ASN A 141 14.21 16.13 -3.14
N LYS A 142 15.13 16.14 -4.07
CA LYS A 142 15.36 14.99 -4.95
C LYS A 142 15.68 13.74 -4.09
N HIS A 143 15.04 12.63 -4.43
CA HIS A 143 15.10 11.35 -3.72
C HIS A 143 14.33 11.27 -2.40
N ASP A 144 13.67 12.33 -1.94
CA ASP A 144 12.66 12.17 -0.89
C ASP A 144 11.55 11.22 -1.35
N VAL A 145 11.00 10.46 -0.41
CA VAL A 145 10.00 9.43 -0.67
C VAL A 145 8.66 9.87 -0.11
N VAL A 146 7.59 9.71 -0.87
CA VAL A 146 6.24 10.01 -0.43
C VAL A 146 5.43 8.72 -0.36
N LEU A 147 4.85 8.44 0.81
CA LEU A 147 3.89 7.35 0.98
C LEU A 147 2.49 7.84 0.64
N LEU A 148 1.92 7.30 -0.43
CA LEU A 148 0.57 7.60 -0.88
C LEU A 148 -0.37 6.41 -0.67
N HIS A 149 -1.65 6.70 -0.45
CA HIS A 149 -2.71 5.71 -0.39
C HIS A 149 -3.51 5.80 -1.70
N PRO A 150 -3.51 4.79 -2.56
CA PRO A 150 -4.23 4.85 -3.83
C PRO A 150 -5.75 4.85 -3.66
N CYS A 151 -6.23 4.26 -2.56
CA CYS A 151 -7.62 4.26 -2.14
C CYS A 151 -7.74 3.91 -0.66
N CYS A 152 -8.92 4.14 -0.08
CA CYS A 152 -9.25 3.80 1.31
C CYS A 152 -8.24 4.40 2.30
N HIS A 153 -7.99 5.70 2.17
CA HIS A 153 -6.99 6.40 2.98
C HIS A 153 -7.19 6.14 4.47
N ASN A 154 -6.17 5.63 5.13
CA ASN A 154 -6.20 5.31 6.55
C ASN A 154 -5.53 6.42 7.39
N PRO A 155 -6.25 7.15 8.29
CA PRO A 155 -7.57 6.78 8.84
C PRO A 155 -8.77 7.58 8.28
N THR A 156 -8.59 8.49 7.34
CA THR A 156 -9.63 9.48 7.02
C THR A 156 -10.77 8.93 6.16
N GLY A 157 -10.52 7.89 5.35
CA GLY A 157 -11.46 7.39 4.36
C GLY A 157 -11.71 8.37 3.20
N VAL A 158 -10.92 9.45 3.09
CA VAL A 158 -11.01 10.44 2.02
C VAL A 158 -9.91 10.21 1.02
N ASP A 159 -10.27 9.98 -0.23
CA ASP A 159 -9.34 9.63 -1.30
C ASP A 159 -9.20 10.78 -2.31
N LEU A 160 -8.06 10.81 -3.00
CA LEU A 160 -7.85 11.67 -4.16
C LEU A 160 -8.79 11.27 -5.29
N THR A 161 -9.32 12.26 -5.99
CA THR A 161 -10.10 12.02 -7.21
C THR A 161 -9.22 11.59 -8.37
N PRO A 162 -9.75 10.93 -9.42
CA PRO A 162 -8.96 10.62 -10.61
C PRO A 162 -8.24 11.84 -11.20
N ALA A 163 -8.91 13.01 -11.27
CA ALA A 163 -8.32 14.24 -11.77
C ALA A 163 -7.19 14.81 -10.88
N GLN A 164 -7.13 14.42 -9.62
CA GLN A 164 -6.04 14.80 -8.70
C GLN A 164 -4.85 13.84 -8.78
N TRP A 165 -5.04 12.67 -9.40
CA TRP A 165 -3.95 11.74 -9.69
C TRP A 165 -3.20 12.07 -10.99
N ASP A 166 -3.85 12.76 -11.95
CA ASP A 166 -3.30 13.24 -13.22
C ASP A 166 -2.44 14.51 -13.02
#